data_df2fe58fe255681f9c31f1d3708c3e66
#
_entry.id   df2fe58fe255681f9c31f1d3708c3e66
#
_cell.length_a   1.000
_cell.length_b   1.000
_cell.length_c   1.000
_cell.angle_alpha   90.00
_cell.angle_beta   90.00
_cell.angle_gamma   90.00
#
_symmetry.space_group_name_H-M   'P 1'
#
loop_
_entity.id
_entity.type
_entity.pdbx_description
1 polymer ?
#
loop_
_entity_poly.entity_id
_entity_poly.type
_entity_poly.pdbx_seq_one_letter_code
_entity_poly.pdbx_strand_id
1 'polypeptide(L)'
;SDVCSSDLEGPQIGCITCALCIDACDRVMKQVGRPRGLIDYATLEDTVSEKAGNPPTSHLKLIWHPRTLIYLAIWGAIGFALLFALGTRKHIDLAIQKDRNPPYMLLSSGEVRNAWTIKLKNMEGRPRPMTVTLDKLPGATMWTDSMSQDQASRSLHWMVPADTTLPARIYVIAPAGTPESDFSFTLKADDREGGGDLSKAHFSAPEN
;
A
#
# COMPACT_ATOMS: atom_id res chain seq x y z
N SER A 1 27.33 -10.71 -44.56
CA SER A 1 26.74 -11.26 -45.79
C SER A 1 26.02 -12.58 -45.56
N ASP A 2 26.25 -13.33 -44.49
CA ASP A 2 25.56 -14.59 -44.23
C ASP A 2 24.28 -14.44 -43.38
N VAL A 3 23.92 -13.19 -43.06
CA VAL A 3 22.74 -12.87 -42.26
C VAL A 3 21.45 -13.21 -43.02
N CYS A 4 21.43 -13.04 -44.35
CA CYS A 4 20.24 -13.29 -45.14
C CYS A 4 19.96 -14.80 -45.35
N SER A 5 20.96 -15.67 -45.29
CA SER A 5 20.74 -17.13 -45.40
C SER A 5 20.26 -17.74 -44.11
N SER A 6 20.61 -17.13 -42.98
CA SER A 6 20.14 -17.57 -41.65
C SER A 6 18.65 -17.30 -41.41
N ASP A 7 18.11 -16.24 -42.02
CA ASP A 7 16.69 -15.88 -41.88
C ASP A 7 15.77 -16.88 -42.64
N LEU A 8 16.29 -17.59 -43.63
CA LEU A 8 15.59 -18.61 -44.37
C LEU A 8 15.42 -19.93 -43.57
N GLU A 9 16.27 -20.16 -42.58
CA GLU A 9 16.26 -21.36 -41.75
C GLU A 9 15.47 -21.16 -40.44
N GLY A 10 14.92 -19.98 -40.18
CA GLY A 10 14.14 -19.64 -39.00
C GLY A 10 14.96 -19.01 -37.87
N PRO A 11 14.41 -18.95 -36.67
CA PRO A 11 15.03 -18.20 -35.56
C PRO A 11 16.37 -18.78 -35.16
N GLN A 12 17.40 -17.95 -35.16
CA GLN A 12 18.78 -18.29 -34.79
C GLN A 12 19.00 -18.18 -33.27
N ILE A 13 19.82 -19.06 -32.71
CA ILE A 13 20.14 -19.08 -31.26
C ILE A 13 20.78 -17.77 -30.77
N GLY A 14 21.50 -17.05 -31.67
CA GLY A 14 22.11 -15.76 -31.35
C GLY A 14 21.16 -14.55 -31.46
N CYS A 15 19.92 -14.72 -31.88
CA CYS A 15 18.97 -13.64 -32.04
C CYS A 15 18.35 -13.25 -30.69
N ILE A 16 18.56 -12.02 -30.28
CA ILE A 16 17.99 -11.44 -29.05
C ILE A 16 16.69 -10.66 -29.29
N THR A 17 16.09 -10.81 -30.48
CA THR A 17 14.84 -10.13 -30.88
C THR A 17 14.86 -8.59 -30.72
N CYS A 18 16.00 -7.95 -30.98
CA CYS A 18 16.19 -6.51 -30.77
C CYS A 18 15.62 -5.61 -31.91
N ALA A 19 15.07 -6.18 -32.97
CA ALA A 19 14.49 -5.48 -34.14
C ALA A 19 15.46 -4.62 -34.96
N LEU A 20 16.76 -4.57 -34.67
CA LEU A 20 17.72 -3.75 -35.41
C LEU A 20 17.80 -4.11 -36.90
N CYS A 21 17.64 -5.38 -37.25
CA CYS A 21 17.59 -5.82 -38.64
C CYS A 21 16.34 -5.31 -39.38
N ILE A 22 15.20 -5.22 -38.70
CA ILE A 22 13.96 -4.64 -39.24
C ILE A 22 14.16 -3.17 -39.56
N ASP A 23 14.67 -2.38 -38.59
CA ASP A 23 14.94 -0.96 -38.76
C ASP A 23 15.96 -0.67 -39.86
N ALA A 24 17.02 -1.48 -39.92
CA ALA A 24 18.05 -1.33 -40.98
C ALA A 24 17.47 -1.64 -42.38
N CYS A 25 16.70 -2.71 -42.49
CA CYS A 25 16.04 -3.09 -43.73
C CYS A 25 15.04 -2.03 -44.19
N ASP A 26 14.17 -1.55 -43.31
CA ASP A 26 13.17 -0.53 -43.60
C ASP A 26 13.80 0.80 -44.04
N ARG A 27 14.97 1.15 -43.47
CA ARG A 27 15.72 2.32 -43.88
C ARG A 27 16.21 2.20 -45.33
N VAL A 28 16.77 1.05 -45.71
CA VAL A 28 17.24 0.80 -47.07
C VAL A 28 16.06 0.73 -48.04
N MET A 29 14.97 0.05 -47.66
CA MET A 29 13.76 -0.04 -48.50
C MET A 29 13.16 1.32 -48.81
N LYS A 30 13.17 2.21 -47.79
CA LYS A 30 12.76 3.61 -48.00
C LYS A 30 13.66 4.36 -49.01
N GLN A 31 14.98 4.13 -48.97
CA GLN A 31 15.93 4.78 -49.87
C GLN A 31 15.77 4.33 -51.34
N VAL A 32 15.48 3.06 -51.53
CA VAL A 32 15.26 2.48 -52.87
C VAL A 32 13.82 2.60 -53.38
N GLY A 33 12.92 3.27 -52.59
CA GLY A 33 11.52 3.48 -53.01
C GLY A 33 10.66 2.25 -53.00
N ARG A 34 11.03 1.18 -52.26
CA ARG A 34 10.25 -0.04 -52.11
C ARG A 34 9.40 -0.04 -50.82
N PRO A 35 8.33 -0.86 -50.78
CA PRO A 35 7.52 -1.04 -49.58
C PRO A 35 8.36 -1.52 -48.39
N ARG A 36 8.08 -1.00 -47.21
CA ARG A 36 8.69 -1.47 -45.97
C ARG A 36 8.07 -2.81 -45.52
N GLY A 37 8.67 -3.45 -44.51
CA GLY A 37 8.15 -4.69 -43.94
C GLY A 37 8.64 -5.93 -44.69
N LEU A 38 9.84 -5.86 -45.33
CA LEU A 38 10.47 -7.05 -45.93
C LEU A 38 10.94 -8.04 -44.87
N ILE A 39 11.35 -7.54 -43.71
CA ILE A 39 11.68 -8.33 -42.52
C ILE A 39 10.72 -7.87 -41.42
N ASP A 40 10.01 -8.81 -40.80
CA ASP A 40 9.05 -8.54 -39.71
C ASP A 40 9.01 -9.75 -38.77
N TYR A 41 8.38 -9.56 -37.63
CA TYR A 41 8.08 -10.63 -36.70
C TYR A 41 6.92 -11.47 -37.23
N ALA A 42 7.15 -12.77 -37.32
CA ALA A 42 6.12 -13.75 -37.73
C ALA A 42 5.97 -14.83 -36.67
N THR A 43 4.75 -15.32 -36.47
CA THR A 43 4.54 -16.49 -35.65
C THR A 43 4.87 -17.75 -36.50
N LEU A 44 5.18 -18.89 -35.84
CA LEU A 44 5.38 -20.15 -36.53
C LEU A 44 4.15 -20.55 -37.37
N GLU A 45 2.95 -20.21 -36.89
CA GLU A 45 1.71 -20.45 -37.62
C GLU A 45 1.61 -19.59 -38.89
N ASP A 46 2.03 -18.32 -38.81
CA ASP A 46 2.05 -17.40 -39.94
C ASP A 46 3.05 -17.89 -41.02
N THR A 47 4.23 -18.34 -40.60
CA THR A 47 5.23 -18.85 -41.55
C THR A 47 4.75 -20.11 -42.28
N VAL A 48 4.00 -20.98 -41.59
CA VAL A 48 3.39 -22.19 -42.20
C VAL A 48 2.24 -21.79 -43.14
N SER A 49 1.40 -20.83 -42.71
CA SER A 49 0.28 -20.30 -43.50
C SER A 49 0.77 -19.63 -44.80
N GLU A 50 1.81 -18.81 -44.69
CA GLU A 50 2.41 -18.11 -45.82
C GLU A 50 3.04 -19.09 -46.85
N LYS A 51 3.73 -20.11 -46.37
CA LYS A 51 4.22 -21.21 -47.23
C LYS A 51 3.09 -21.98 -47.94
N ALA A 52 1.89 -21.99 -47.34
CA ALA A 52 0.68 -22.58 -47.94
C ALA A 52 -0.08 -21.57 -48.85
N GLY A 53 0.45 -20.35 -49.05
CA GLY A 53 -0.16 -19.34 -49.91
C GLY A 53 -1.31 -18.56 -49.25
N ASN A 54 -1.50 -18.66 -47.95
CA ASN A 54 -2.52 -17.90 -47.19
C ASN A 54 -1.99 -16.55 -46.72
N PRO A 55 -2.83 -15.50 -46.62
CA PRO A 55 -2.40 -14.23 -46.08
C PRO A 55 -2.04 -14.32 -44.60
N PRO A 56 -1.10 -13.47 -44.10
CA PRO A 56 -0.69 -13.48 -42.72
C PRO A 56 -1.87 -13.15 -41.78
N THR A 57 -1.83 -13.70 -40.58
CA THR A 57 -2.91 -13.55 -39.61
C THR A 57 -2.97 -12.12 -39.11
N SER A 58 -4.14 -11.49 -39.12
CA SER A 58 -4.32 -10.11 -38.62
C SER A 58 -3.93 -10.03 -37.14
N HIS A 59 -3.15 -9.00 -36.76
CA HIS A 59 -2.75 -8.72 -35.37
C HIS A 59 -3.95 -8.62 -34.41
N LEU A 60 -5.09 -8.11 -34.91
CA LEU A 60 -6.34 -8.08 -34.15
C LEU A 60 -6.88 -9.48 -33.79
N LYS A 61 -6.75 -10.45 -34.68
CA LYS A 61 -7.18 -11.83 -34.43
C LYS A 61 -6.32 -12.49 -33.34
N LEU A 62 -5.04 -12.09 -33.23
CA LEU A 62 -4.12 -12.59 -32.22
C LEU A 62 -4.52 -12.12 -30.82
N ILE A 63 -5.04 -10.88 -30.69
CA ILE A 63 -5.54 -10.34 -29.41
C ILE A 63 -6.79 -11.08 -28.94
N TRP A 64 -7.66 -11.47 -29.85
CA TRP A 64 -8.91 -12.19 -29.54
C TRP A 64 -8.70 -13.70 -29.33
N HIS A 65 -7.47 -14.18 -29.34
CA HIS A 65 -7.20 -15.57 -29.01
C HIS A 65 -7.50 -15.83 -27.52
N PRO A 66 -8.22 -16.90 -27.16
CA PRO A 66 -8.66 -17.13 -25.77
C PRO A 66 -7.52 -17.13 -24.75
N ARG A 67 -6.37 -17.64 -25.14
CA ARG A 67 -5.16 -17.64 -24.32
C ARG A 67 -4.68 -16.22 -24.00
N THR A 68 -4.67 -15.32 -24.99
CA THR A 68 -4.28 -13.91 -24.82
C THR A 68 -5.27 -13.18 -23.92
N LEU A 69 -6.56 -13.42 -24.09
CA LEU A 69 -7.61 -12.84 -23.27
C LEU A 69 -7.51 -13.28 -21.80
N ILE A 70 -7.19 -14.54 -21.54
CA ILE A 70 -6.97 -15.07 -20.18
C ILE A 70 -5.79 -14.34 -19.52
N TYR A 71 -4.67 -14.19 -20.20
CA TYR A 71 -3.53 -13.48 -19.65
C TYR A 71 -3.82 -12.00 -19.41
N LEU A 72 -4.50 -11.35 -20.37
CA LEU A 72 -4.92 -9.96 -20.21
C LEU A 72 -5.87 -9.79 -19.02
N ALA A 73 -6.82 -10.70 -18.84
CA ALA A 73 -7.74 -10.67 -17.71
C ALA A 73 -7.01 -10.86 -16.37
N ILE A 74 -6.06 -11.79 -16.27
CA ILE A 74 -5.27 -12.00 -15.05
C ILE A 74 -4.43 -10.75 -14.72
N TRP A 75 -3.71 -10.22 -15.69
CA TRP A 75 -2.91 -9.01 -15.51
C TRP A 75 -3.77 -7.79 -15.15
N GLY A 76 -4.91 -7.64 -15.83
CA GLY A 76 -5.87 -6.59 -15.53
C GLY A 76 -6.44 -6.70 -14.11
N ALA A 77 -6.79 -7.90 -13.67
CA ALA A 77 -7.28 -8.15 -12.32
C ALA A 77 -6.23 -7.82 -11.24
N ILE A 78 -4.97 -8.22 -11.47
CA ILE A 78 -3.86 -7.88 -10.55
C ILE A 78 -3.64 -6.37 -10.51
N GLY A 79 -3.59 -5.70 -11.66
CA GLY A 79 -3.44 -4.25 -11.74
C GLY A 79 -4.58 -3.50 -11.04
N PHE A 80 -5.81 -3.93 -11.28
CA PHE A 80 -6.99 -3.36 -10.62
C PHE A 80 -6.97 -3.56 -9.10
N ALA A 81 -6.62 -4.78 -8.64
CA ALA A 81 -6.50 -5.08 -7.22
C ALA A 81 -5.44 -4.21 -6.54
N LEU A 82 -4.30 -3.96 -7.20
CA LEU A 82 -3.25 -3.08 -6.70
C LEU A 82 -3.73 -1.63 -6.59
N LEU A 83 -4.38 -1.10 -7.64
CA LEU A 83 -4.93 0.26 -7.63
C LEU A 83 -6.01 0.42 -6.57
N PHE A 84 -6.87 -0.59 -6.41
CA PHE A 84 -7.90 -0.61 -5.36
C PHE A 84 -7.27 -0.59 -3.96
N ALA A 85 -6.26 -1.43 -3.72
CA ALA A 85 -5.54 -1.47 -2.44
C ALA A 85 -4.83 -0.15 -2.13
N LEU A 86 -4.24 0.51 -3.13
CA LEU A 86 -3.64 1.84 -2.97
C LEU A 86 -4.70 2.92 -2.67
N GLY A 87 -5.84 2.88 -3.36
CA GLY A 87 -6.92 3.85 -3.16
C GLY A 87 -7.68 3.70 -1.83
N THR A 88 -7.67 2.50 -1.23
CA THR A 88 -8.32 2.22 0.06
C THR A 88 -7.35 2.24 1.24
N ARG A 89 -6.07 2.57 1.01
CA ARG A 89 -5.06 2.62 2.06
C ARG A 89 -5.38 3.71 3.07
N LYS A 90 -5.33 3.37 4.37
CA LYS A 90 -5.44 4.36 5.44
C LYS A 90 -4.24 5.31 5.41
N HIS A 91 -4.53 6.60 5.59
CA HIS A 91 -3.50 7.65 5.61
C HIS A 91 -3.12 8.08 7.02
N ILE A 92 -3.84 7.61 8.03
CA ILE A 92 -3.54 7.82 9.44
C ILE A 92 -3.48 6.47 10.15
N ASP A 93 -2.59 6.37 11.13
CA ASP A 93 -2.34 5.13 11.87
C ASP A 93 -2.02 5.44 13.34
N LEU A 94 -2.45 4.57 14.24
CA LEU A 94 -2.23 4.66 15.66
C LEU A 94 -1.50 3.42 16.17
N ALA A 95 -0.22 3.56 16.44
CA ALA A 95 0.54 2.53 17.14
C ALA A 95 0.63 2.86 18.63
N ILE A 96 0.37 1.87 19.48
CA ILE A 96 0.48 2.01 20.93
C ILE A 96 1.46 1.00 21.51
N GLN A 97 2.19 1.43 22.51
CA GLN A 97 3.12 0.60 23.25
C GLN A 97 2.93 0.84 24.73
N LYS A 98 2.59 -0.17 25.49
CA LYS A 98 2.49 -0.08 26.96
C LYS A 98 3.87 0.00 27.58
N ASP A 99 4.05 0.89 28.55
CA ASP A 99 5.22 0.91 29.43
C ASP A 99 5.18 -0.31 30.36
N ARG A 100 6.28 -1.05 30.40
CA ARG A 100 6.33 -2.34 31.12
C ARG A 100 6.90 -2.22 32.53
N ASN A 101 7.60 -1.15 32.84
CA ASN A 101 8.30 -1.00 34.12
C ASN A 101 8.15 0.42 34.69
N PRO A 102 7.27 0.61 35.68
CA PRO A 102 6.32 -0.36 36.25
C PRO A 102 5.10 -0.58 35.35
N PRO A 103 4.42 -1.76 35.41
CA PRO A 103 3.24 -2.05 34.58
C PRO A 103 2.03 -1.19 34.96
N TYR A 104 1.94 -0.78 36.21
CA TYR A 104 0.97 0.18 36.75
C TYR A 104 1.56 0.89 37.98
N MET A 105 0.98 1.99 38.37
CA MET A 105 1.29 2.71 39.63
C MET A 105 -0.01 2.92 40.42
N LEU A 106 0.03 2.50 41.69
CA LEU A 106 -1.05 2.81 42.63
C LEU A 106 -0.78 4.16 43.28
N LEU A 107 -1.73 5.08 43.17
CA LEU A 107 -1.66 6.40 43.81
C LEU A 107 -2.15 6.34 45.25
N SER A 108 -1.78 7.35 46.07
CA SER A 108 -2.26 7.48 47.46
C SER A 108 -3.78 7.62 47.54
N SER A 109 -4.45 8.07 46.52
CA SER A 109 -5.91 8.10 46.36
C SER A 109 -6.57 6.74 46.13
N GLY A 110 -5.79 5.68 45.94
CA GLY A 110 -6.27 4.36 45.53
C GLY A 110 -6.53 4.19 44.03
N GLU A 111 -6.34 5.25 43.26
CA GLU A 111 -6.46 5.21 41.79
C GLU A 111 -5.29 4.51 41.15
N VAL A 112 -5.52 3.87 40.00
CA VAL A 112 -4.50 3.12 39.27
C VAL A 112 -4.11 3.88 38.01
N ARG A 113 -2.81 4.15 37.85
CA ARG A 113 -2.24 4.83 36.69
C ARG A 113 -1.41 3.86 35.85
N ASN A 114 -1.70 3.81 34.59
CA ASN A 114 -0.90 3.13 33.58
C ASN A 114 -0.32 4.12 32.60
N ALA A 115 0.80 3.78 31.94
CA ALA A 115 1.44 4.62 30.96
C ALA A 115 1.58 3.92 29.62
N TRP A 116 1.36 4.67 28.53
CA TRP A 116 1.55 4.21 27.15
C TRP A 116 2.31 5.26 26.36
N THR A 117 3.14 4.78 25.46
CA THR A 117 3.69 5.58 24.38
C THR A 117 2.85 5.35 23.14
N ILE A 118 2.20 6.40 22.66
CA ILE A 118 1.45 6.37 21.41
C ILE A 118 2.27 6.99 20.29
N LYS A 119 2.07 6.51 19.07
CA LYS A 119 2.66 7.08 17.86
C LYS A 119 1.53 7.41 16.89
N LEU A 120 1.29 8.70 16.71
CA LEU A 120 0.32 9.23 15.76
C LEU A 120 1.01 9.42 14.43
N LYS A 121 0.62 8.66 13.42
CA LYS A 121 1.23 8.70 12.10
C LYS A 121 0.31 9.42 11.12
N ASN A 122 0.83 10.47 10.50
CA ASN A 122 0.22 11.16 9.39
C ASN A 122 1.02 10.85 8.11
N MET A 123 0.37 10.23 7.14
CA MET A 123 0.98 9.86 5.84
C MET A 123 0.52 10.81 4.72
N GLU A 124 -0.07 11.95 5.07
CA GLU A 124 -0.46 12.98 4.11
C GLU A 124 0.51 14.13 4.11
N GLY A 125 0.69 14.76 2.95
CA GLY A 125 1.59 15.91 2.74
C GLY A 125 1.09 17.22 3.36
N ARG A 126 0.17 17.16 4.35
CA ARG A 126 -0.38 18.31 5.07
C ARG A 126 -0.54 18.01 6.57
N PRO A 127 -0.47 19.04 7.43
CA PRO A 127 -0.77 18.86 8.86
C PRO A 127 -2.24 18.48 9.04
N ARG A 128 -2.53 17.55 9.97
CA ARG A 128 -3.89 17.10 10.27
C ARG A 128 -4.21 17.22 11.76
N PRO A 129 -5.38 17.77 12.11
CA PRO A 129 -5.89 17.72 13.47
C PRO A 129 -6.39 16.28 13.74
N MET A 130 -5.92 15.71 14.83
CA MET A 130 -6.25 14.35 15.24
C MET A 130 -6.67 14.31 16.69
N THR A 131 -7.72 13.56 16.98
CA THR A 131 -8.22 13.31 18.34
C THR A 131 -8.06 11.85 18.68
N VAL A 132 -7.46 11.59 19.83
CA VAL A 132 -7.42 10.25 20.44
C VAL A 132 -8.44 10.24 21.58
N THR A 133 -9.33 9.25 21.55
CA THR A 133 -10.37 9.04 22.55
C THR A 133 -10.16 7.70 23.25
N LEU A 134 -10.46 7.66 24.54
CA LEU A 134 -10.40 6.47 25.36
C LEU A 134 -11.78 5.82 25.43
N ASP A 135 -11.89 4.58 24.91
CA ASP A 135 -13.13 3.83 24.84
C ASP A 135 -13.07 2.58 25.72
N LYS A 136 -14.25 2.14 26.20
CA LYS A 136 -14.46 0.91 27.00
C LYS A 136 -13.80 0.89 28.38
N LEU A 137 -13.34 2.02 28.91
CA LEU A 137 -12.84 2.12 30.27
C LEU A 137 -13.64 3.22 30.99
N PRO A 138 -14.72 2.87 31.74
CA PRO A 138 -15.59 3.84 32.40
C PRO A 138 -14.85 4.57 33.51
N GLY A 139 -15.10 5.87 33.65
CA GLY A 139 -14.48 6.71 34.69
C GLY A 139 -13.00 7.01 34.50
N ALA A 140 -12.32 6.41 33.52
CA ALA A 140 -10.94 6.70 33.27
C ALA A 140 -10.75 7.98 32.43
N THR A 141 -9.65 8.67 32.73
CA THR A 141 -9.20 9.86 32.02
C THR A 141 -7.74 9.73 31.64
N MET A 142 -7.25 10.56 30.71
CA MET A 142 -5.89 10.53 30.23
C MET A 142 -5.31 11.94 30.08
N TRP A 143 -3.99 12.06 30.21
CA TRP A 143 -3.22 13.28 29.97
C TRP A 143 -1.84 12.95 29.40
N THR A 144 -1.10 13.95 28.98
CA THR A 144 0.26 13.82 28.43
C THR A 144 1.29 14.43 29.36
N ASP A 145 2.59 14.19 29.12
CA ASP A 145 3.69 14.83 29.86
C ASP A 145 3.66 16.36 29.84
N SER A 146 3.03 16.95 28.82
CA SER A 146 2.90 18.41 28.68
C SER A 146 1.71 19.03 29.44
N MET A 147 0.86 18.18 30.06
CA MET A 147 -0.36 18.56 30.75
C MET A 147 -0.29 18.16 32.24
N SER A 148 -0.99 18.88 33.09
CA SER A 148 -1.19 18.43 34.47
C SER A 148 -2.32 17.41 34.58
N GLN A 149 -2.30 16.60 35.64
CA GLN A 149 -3.35 15.60 35.89
C GLN A 149 -4.74 16.25 36.03
N ASP A 150 -4.82 17.48 36.51
CA ASP A 150 -6.09 18.23 36.64
C ASP A 150 -6.76 18.55 35.30
N GLN A 151 -5.99 18.49 34.21
CA GLN A 151 -6.47 18.71 32.86
C GLN A 151 -6.77 17.37 32.11
N ALA A 152 -6.79 16.26 32.87
CA ALA A 152 -7.06 14.96 32.29
C ALA A 152 -8.46 14.90 31.67
N SER A 153 -8.53 14.33 30.48
CA SER A 153 -9.76 14.23 29.69
C SER A 153 -9.89 12.83 29.09
N ARG A 154 -11.07 12.49 28.59
CA ARG A 154 -11.29 11.27 27.80
C ARG A 154 -10.83 11.39 26.35
N SER A 155 -10.59 12.61 25.89
CA SER A 155 -10.11 12.90 24.53
C SER A 155 -8.97 13.90 24.58
N LEU A 156 -7.94 13.66 23.78
CA LEU A 156 -6.80 14.54 23.61
C LEU A 156 -6.62 14.88 22.15
N HIS A 157 -6.22 16.13 21.86
CA HIS A 157 -6.11 16.66 20.51
C HIS A 157 -4.65 16.96 20.17
N TRP A 158 -4.26 16.63 18.95
CA TRP A 158 -2.93 16.94 18.41
C TRP A 158 -3.03 17.48 16.99
N MET A 159 -2.18 18.43 16.67
CA MET A 159 -1.89 18.79 15.29
C MET A 159 -0.65 18.01 14.85
N VAL A 160 -0.86 16.98 14.01
CA VAL A 160 0.24 16.13 13.53
C VAL A 160 0.77 16.71 12.22
N PRO A 161 2.07 17.06 12.12
CA PRO A 161 2.66 17.59 10.88
C PRO A 161 2.54 16.63 9.71
N ALA A 162 2.74 17.17 8.50
CA ALA A 162 2.75 16.39 7.26
C ALA A 162 3.84 15.31 7.27
N ASP A 163 3.54 14.14 6.72
CA ASP A 163 4.49 13.02 6.52
C ASP A 163 5.32 12.67 7.77
N THR A 164 4.70 12.78 8.96
CA THR A 164 5.41 12.65 10.24
C THR A 164 4.73 11.64 11.15
N THR A 165 5.54 11.01 11.99
CA THR A 165 5.08 10.23 13.14
C THR A 165 5.37 11.02 14.41
N LEU A 166 4.31 11.43 15.12
CA LEU A 166 4.39 12.16 16.39
C LEU A 166 4.32 11.16 17.54
N PRO A 167 5.40 10.93 18.29
CA PRO A 167 5.34 10.16 19.52
C PRO A 167 4.81 11.05 20.66
N ALA A 168 3.90 10.50 21.47
CA ALA A 168 3.42 11.14 22.68
C ALA A 168 3.29 10.09 23.79
N ARG A 169 3.66 10.49 25.02
CA ARG A 169 3.44 9.67 26.19
C ARG A 169 2.12 10.04 26.82
N ILE A 170 1.28 9.03 27.08
CA ILE A 170 -0.04 9.20 27.69
C ILE A 170 -0.10 8.43 29.00
N TYR A 171 -0.62 9.07 30.02
CA TYR A 171 -0.99 8.45 31.27
C TYR A 171 -2.50 8.27 31.30
N VAL A 172 -2.95 7.08 31.64
CA VAL A 172 -4.37 6.78 31.86
C VAL A 172 -4.56 6.46 33.34
N ILE A 173 -5.47 7.15 33.96
CA ILE A 173 -5.87 6.92 35.35
C ILE A 173 -7.29 6.40 35.37
N ALA A 174 -7.51 5.38 36.19
CA ALA A 174 -8.84 4.82 36.45
C ALA A 174 -9.15 4.87 37.95
N PRO A 175 -10.44 4.97 38.32
CA PRO A 175 -10.87 5.00 39.70
C PRO A 175 -10.40 3.79 40.51
N ALA A 176 -10.31 3.93 41.82
CA ALA A 176 -9.99 2.85 42.75
C ALA A 176 -10.95 1.64 42.54
N GLY A 177 -10.39 0.44 42.55
CA GLY A 177 -11.17 -0.79 42.34
C GLY A 177 -11.53 -1.12 40.91
N THR A 178 -11.02 -0.39 39.91
CA THR A 178 -11.17 -0.76 38.50
C THR A 178 -10.40 -2.04 38.23
N PRO A 179 -11.08 -3.12 37.76
CA PRO A 179 -10.42 -4.39 37.48
C PRO A 179 -9.55 -4.30 36.23
N GLU A 180 -8.65 -5.28 36.07
CA GLU A 180 -7.96 -5.48 34.79
C GLU A 180 -8.97 -5.63 33.67
N SER A 181 -8.81 -4.90 32.60
CA SER A 181 -9.77 -4.92 31.49
C SER A 181 -9.15 -4.46 30.17
N ASP A 182 -9.70 -5.00 29.10
CA ASP A 182 -9.37 -4.55 27.76
C ASP A 182 -10.14 -3.31 27.41
N PHE A 183 -9.43 -2.32 26.87
CA PHE A 183 -9.98 -1.07 26.39
C PHE A 183 -9.39 -0.72 25.02
N SER A 184 -9.77 0.40 24.46
CA SER A 184 -9.24 0.84 23.19
C SER A 184 -8.98 2.33 23.14
N PHE A 185 -7.94 2.69 22.43
CA PHE A 185 -7.72 4.05 21.96
C PHE A 185 -8.28 4.16 20.54
N THR A 186 -9.17 5.12 20.32
CA THR A 186 -9.72 5.44 19.02
C THR A 186 -9.11 6.72 18.51
N LEU A 187 -8.38 6.65 17.41
CA LEU A 187 -7.87 7.81 16.69
C LEU A 187 -8.89 8.24 15.65
N LYS A 188 -9.17 9.52 15.58
CA LYS A 188 -10.03 10.15 14.57
C LYS A 188 -9.38 11.41 14.04
N ALA A 189 -9.41 11.61 12.74
CA ALA A 189 -9.08 12.91 12.15
C ALA A 189 -10.31 13.81 12.20
N ASP A 190 -10.10 15.08 12.62
CA ASP A 190 -11.17 16.06 12.83
C ASP A 190 -11.42 16.94 11.60
N ASP A 191 -10.78 16.62 10.48
CA ASP A 191 -10.94 17.32 9.21
C ASP A 191 -12.07 16.71 8.34
N ARG A 192 -12.37 17.39 7.21
CA ARG A 192 -13.45 16.98 6.29
C ARG A 192 -13.24 15.61 5.62
N GLU A 193 -12.01 15.19 5.47
CA GLU A 193 -11.69 13.90 4.82
C GLU A 193 -11.87 12.74 5.80
N GLY A 194 -11.86 13.03 7.10
CA GLY A 194 -12.08 12.05 8.14
C GLY A 194 -10.97 10.99 8.16
N GLY A 195 -11.35 9.83 8.58
CA GLY A 195 -10.43 8.70 8.76
C GLY A 195 -10.19 8.44 10.23
N GLY A 196 -9.83 7.22 10.54
CA GLY A 196 -9.59 6.81 11.91
C GLY A 196 -8.88 5.46 11.98
N ASP A 197 -8.37 5.21 13.16
CA ASP A 197 -7.79 3.91 13.50
C ASP A 197 -8.14 3.56 14.95
N LEU A 198 -8.10 2.27 15.26
CA LEU A 198 -8.42 1.75 16.58
C LEU A 198 -7.33 0.82 17.05
N SER A 199 -6.79 1.08 18.22
CA SER A 199 -5.76 0.26 18.81
C SER A 199 -6.22 -0.27 20.18
N LYS A 200 -6.18 -1.59 20.35
CA LYS A 200 -6.59 -2.26 21.60
C LYS A 200 -5.46 -2.19 22.62
N ALA A 201 -5.81 -1.95 23.86
CA ALA A 201 -4.91 -1.88 24.99
C ALA A 201 -5.46 -2.68 26.18
N HIS A 202 -4.57 -3.08 27.07
CA HIS A 202 -4.90 -3.80 28.28
C HIS A 202 -4.52 -2.96 29.50
N PHE A 203 -5.52 -2.62 30.34
CA PHE A 203 -5.33 -1.90 31.58
C PHE A 203 -4.92 -2.87 32.67
N SER A 204 -3.75 -2.67 33.29
CA SER A 204 -3.31 -3.48 34.41
C SER A 204 -3.66 -2.82 35.72
N ALA A 205 -4.17 -3.61 36.66
CA ALA A 205 -4.49 -3.23 38.01
C ALA A 205 -3.91 -4.26 38.97
N PRO A 206 -3.78 -3.96 40.29
CA PRO A 206 -3.42 -4.96 41.27
C PRO A 206 -4.48 -6.06 41.32
N GLU A 207 -4.06 -7.31 41.41
CA GLU A 207 -4.96 -8.42 41.70
C GLU A 207 -5.57 -8.20 43.10
N ASN A 208 -6.90 -8.27 43.20
CA ASN A 208 -7.64 -8.20 44.46
C ASN A 208 -7.62 -9.53 45.20
#